data_5a143f74cc408afad69ea8a3a55a940a
#
_entry.id   5a143f74cc408afad69ea8a3a55a940a
#
_cell.length_a   1.000
_cell.length_b   1.000
_cell.length_c   1.000
_cell.angle_alpha   90.00
_cell.angle_beta   90.00
_cell.angle_gamma   90.00
#
_symmetry.space_group_name_H-M   'P 1'
#
loop_
_entity.id
_entity.type
_entity.pdbx_description
1 polymer ?
#
loop_
_entity_poly.entity_id
_entity_poly.type
_entity_poly.pdbx_seq_one_letter_code
_entity_poly.pdbx_strand_id
1 'polypeptide(L)'
;MAKEIKFGAEARKALEIGVNTLSDTVRVTLGPKGRNVVLDKAYGAPLITNDGVTIAKEIELKDACENMGAQLIKEVASKTNDVAGDGTTTATVLAQAMVNEGMKNLAAGANPVILRRGMKKAAELAVDAIKEMSRPISGKKQVARVAAISAGDDNVGALVADAMEKVTGNGVITVEESKTMQTELDLVEGMQFDRGYVSAYMCTDMEKMEAVLDNPYILITDKKISNVQEVLPLLEQLVQTGAKLLIIAEDIEGEALTTLIVNKLRGTFTVVGVKAPGFGDRRKEMLKDIAILTGGQVISSELGLELKDAQITDLGRAKSVKVSKENTIIVDGMGNGEEIEARIAQIKAQVAETTSEYDKEKLQERLAKLAGGVAVIRVGAATETEMKEYKLRMEDALNATRAAMEEGIVAGGGAAYIHAAKAVSAAVAKMEGDEKTGAQIVLKALESPLFHIAANAGLEGSVVVNKVKEAKEGFGFDALNEKYVDMVKAGILDPTKVTRSALQNAVSVAATLLTTESVVVTIKEPAPPMPAGAGMDGMM
;
A
#
# COMPACT_ATOMS: atom_id res chain seq x y z
N MET A 1 -4.96 21.67 -27.23
CA MET A 1 -4.15 20.46 -27.47
C MET A 1 -4.91 19.53 -28.40
N ALA A 2 -4.30 19.13 -29.51
CA ALA A 2 -4.88 18.18 -30.45
C ALA A 2 -4.98 16.78 -29.83
N LYS A 3 -5.95 15.99 -30.30
CA LYS A 3 -6.17 14.61 -29.85
C LYS A 3 -5.93 13.64 -31.00
N GLU A 4 -5.26 12.54 -30.69
CA GLU A 4 -5.21 11.36 -31.54
C GLU A 4 -6.29 10.39 -31.08
N ILE A 5 -7.03 9.82 -32.05
CA ILE A 5 -8.14 8.90 -31.77
C ILE A 5 -7.94 7.65 -32.61
N LYS A 6 -7.89 6.49 -31.95
CA LYS A 6 -7.90 5.16 -32.58
C LYS A 6 -9.21 4.46 -32.30
N PHE A 7 -9.68 3.64 -33.21
CA PHE A 7 -10.94 2.92 -33.10
C PHE A 7 -10.77 1.41 -33.32
N GLY A 8 -11.73 0.65 -32.84
CA GLY A 8 -11.92 -0.77 -33.14
C GLY A 8 -10.68 -1.62 -32.85
N ALA A 9 -10.28 -2.41 -33.83
CA ALA A 9 -9.14 -3.35 -33.70
C ALA A 9 -7.80 -2.64 -33.46
N GLU A 10 -7.59 -1.44 -34.04
CA GLU A 10 -6.36 -0.68 -33.84
C GLU A 10 -6.23 -0.17 -32.39
N ALA A 11 -7.31 0.34 -31.84
CA ALA A 11 -7.37 0.79 -30.45
C ALA A 11 -7.12 -0.39 -29.47
N ARG A 12 -7.81 -1.51 -29.70
CA ARG A 12 -7.66 -2.71 -28.88
C ARG A 12 -6.23 -3.27 -28.92
N LYS A 13 -5.61 -3.31 -30.12
CA LYS A 13 -4.23 -3.79 -30.28
C LYS A 13 -3.22 -2.91 -29.55
N ALA A 14 -3.37 -1.58 -29.63
CA ALA A 14 -2.49 -0.66 -28.89
C ALA A 14 -2.60 -0.88 -27.37
N LEU A 15 -3.83 -0.98 -26.84
CA LEU A 15 -4.06 -1.29 -25.43
C LEU A 15 -3.46 -2.64 -25.02
N GLU A 16 -3.62 -3.69 -25.84
CA GLU A 16 -3.06 -5.02 -25.59
C GLU A 16 -1.53 -5.00 -25.52
N ILE A 17 -0.86 -4.26 -26.40
CA ILE A 17 0.60 -4.10 -26.37
C ILE A 17 1.03 -3.45 -25.05
N GLY A 18 0.36 -2.37 -24.61
CA GLY A 18 0.66 -1.72 -23.36
C GLY A 18 0.47 -2.62 -22.13
N VAL A 19 -0.65 -3.34 -22.08
CA VAL A 19 -0.94 -4.36 -21.06
C VAL A 19 0.17 -5.40 -21.01
N ASN A 20 0.54 -5.96 -22.14
CA ASN A 20 1.54 -7.02 -22.21
C ASN A 20 2.94 -6.50 -21.82
N THR A 21 3.34 -5.33 -22.32
CA THR A 21 4.66 -4.77 -22.03
C THR A 21 4.87 -4.57 -20.53
N LEU A 22 3.90 -3.96 -19.83
CA LEU A 22 3.98 -3.78 -18.38
C LEU A 22 3.95 -5.13 -17.65
N SER A 23 2.97 -5.97 -17.99
CA SER A 23 2.78 -7.24 -17.27
C SER A 23 3.95 -8.20 -17.47
N ASP A 24 4.55 -8.25 -18.65
CA ASP A 24 5.73 -9.07 -18.93
C ASP A 24 6.95 -8.62 -18.14
N THR A 25 7.07 -7.31 -17.90
CA THR A 25 8.13 -6.76 -17.05
C THR A 25 7.94 -7.13 -15.58
N VAL A 26 6.69 -7.09 -15.08
CA VAL A 26 6.38 -7.39 -13.67
C VAL A 26 6.41 -8.90 -13.39
N ARG A 27 5.87 -9.74 -14.29
CA ARG A 27 5.68 -11.18 -14.03
C ARG A 27 6.97 -11.97 -13.76
N VAL A 28 8.13 -11.45 -14.20
CA VAL A 28 9.43 -12.12 -13.98
C VAL A 28 9.80 -12.19 -12.49
N THR A 29 9.16 -11.39 -11.66
CA THR A 29 9.38 -11.37 -10.21
C THR A 29 8.55 -12.39 -9.45
N LEU A 30 7.57 -13.05 -10.10
CA LEU A 30 6.59 -13.90 -9.44
C LEU A 30 7.19 -15.23 -8.95
N GLY A 31 6.95 -15.55 -7.68
CA GLY A 31 7.29 -16.83 -7.06
C GLY A 31 8.72 -16.90 -6.51
N PRO A 32 9.08 -18.03 -5.84
CA PRO A 32 10.33 -18.15 -5.09
C PRO A 32 11.60 -18.18 -5.96
N LYS A 33 11.46 -18.41 -7.27
CA LYS A 33 12.55 -18.32 -8.25
C LYS A 33 12.35 -17.11 -9.19
N GLY A 34 11.51 -16.15 -8.79
CA GLY A 34 11.38 -14.86 -9.43
C GLY A 34 12.68 -14.06 -9.41
N ARG A 35 12.82 -13.12 -10.33
CA ARG A 35 14.04 -12.30 -10.51
C ARG A 35 13.71 -10.83 -10.29
N ASN A 36 14.73 -10.08 -9.90
CA ASN A 36 14.60 -8.64 -9.73
C ASN A 36 14.60 -7.91 -11.08
N VAL A 37 13.96 -6.73 -11.08
CA VAL A 37 14.00 -5.77 -12.17
C VAL A 37 14.86 -4.59 -11.74
N VAL A 38 15.66 -4.04 -12.67
CA VAL A 38 16.46 -2.84 -12.44
C VAL A 38 15.73 -1.65 -13.02
N LEU A 39 15.47 -0.65 -12.18
CA LEU A 39 14.77 0.58 -12.56
C LEU A 39 15.77 1.73 -12.57
N ASP A 40 15.77 2.50 -13.66
CA ASP A 40 16.52 3.75 -13.76
C ASP A 40 15.89 4.82 -12.85
N LYS A 41 16.72 5.62 -12.23
CA LYS A 41 16.28 6.76 -11.42
C LYS A 41 16.90 8.03 -11.95
N ALA A 42 16.13 9.10 -12.03
CA ALA A 42 16.60 10.41 -12.51
C ALA A 42 17.77 10.95 -11.65
N TYR A 43 17.82 10.54 -10.38
CA TYR A 43 18.88 10.90 -9.43
C TYR A 43 19.22 9.70 -8.55
N GLY A 44 20.50 9.50 -8.26
CA GLY A 44 20.99 8.43 -7.40
C GLY A 44 21.31 7.13 -8.14
N ALA A 45 21.42 6.04 -7.39
CA ALA A 45 21.70 4.72 -7.94
C ALA A 45 20.42 4.08 -8.52
N PRO A 46 20.54 3.21 -9.55
CA PRO A 46 19.41 2.42 -10.02
C PRO A 46 18.77 1.61 -8.87
N LEU A 47 17.45 1.49 -8.89
CA LEU A 47 16.73 0.67 -7.92
C LEU A 47 16.63 -0.76 -8.44
N ILE A 48 17.03 -1.73 -7.62
CA ILE A 48 16.83 -3.16 -7.89
C ILE A 48 15.69 -3.63 -6.98
N THR A 49 14.62 -4.17 -7.57
CA THR A 49 13.44 -4.58 -6.80
C THR A 49 12.70 -5.73 -7.48
N ASN A 50 11.94 -6.49 -6.69
CA ASN A 50 10.96 -7.47 -7.14
C ASN A 50 9.52 -7.05 -6.80
N ASP A 51 9.32 -5.88 -6.16
CA ASP A 51 7.99 -5.37 -5.86
C ASP A 51 7.25 -4.95 -7.13
N GLY A 52 6.11 -5.63 -7.38
CA GLY A 52 5.33 -5.44 -8.60
C GLY A 52 4.72 -4.05 -8.74
N VAL A 53 4.30 -3.39 -7.67
CA VAL A 53 3.70 -2.04 -7.74
C VAL A 53 4.77 -0.99 -8.03
N THR A 54 5.94 -1.09 -7.43
CA THR A 54 7.07 -0.19 -7.70
C THR A 54 7.50 -0.29 -9.15
N ILE A 55 7.65 -1.52 -9.68
CA ILE A 55 7.97 -1.74 -11.08
C ILE A 55 6.89 -1.15 -12.00
N ALA A 56 5.61 -1.46 -11.71
CA ALA A 56 4.50 -0.99 -12.53
C ALA A 56 4.41 0.54 -12.59
N LYS A 57 4.69 1.24 -11.49
CA LYS A 57 4.67 2.72 -11.42
C LYS A 57 5.71 3.39 -12.33
N GLU A 58 6.87 2.76 -12.54
CA GLU A 58 7.96 3.29 -13.35
C GLU A 58 7.76 3.05 -14.87
N ILE A 59 6.89 2.12 -15.27
CA ILE A 59 6.67 1.83 -16.70
C ILE A 59 5.89 2.96 -17.36
N GLU A 60 6.53 3.60 -18.34
CA GLU A 60 5.92 4.58 -19.24
C GLU A 60 6.34 4.29 -20.67
N LEU A 61 5.36 4.18 -21.60
CA LEU A 61 5.60 3.83 -22.99
C LEU A 61 5.61 5.08 -23.86
N LYS A 62 6.40 5.04 -24.94
CA LYS A 62 6.53 6.16 -25.88
C LYS A 62 5.25 6.42 -26.67
N ASP A 63 4.58 5.35 -27.14
CA ASP A 63 3.28 5.48 -27.82
C ASP A 63 2.20 5.78 -26.77
N ALA A 64 1.50 6.88 -26.95
CA ALA A 64 0.50 7.33 -26.00
C ALA A 64 -0.70 6.38 -25.88
N CYS A 65 -1.08 5.71 -26.98
CA CYS A 65 -2.19 4.74 -26.97
C CYS A 65 -1.79 3.43 -26.29
N GLU A 66 -0.57 2.95 -26.52
CA GLU A 66 -0.03 1.79 -25.80
C GLU A 66 0.13 2.09 -24.32
N ASN A 67 0.60 3.31 -24.00
CA ASN A 67 0.76 3.75 -22.62
C ASN A 67 -0.57 3.75 -21.85
N MET A 68 -1.70 4.02 -22.49
CA MET A 68 -3.03 3.87 -21.86
C MET A 68 -3.30 2.45 -21.38
N GLY A 69 -2.89 1.44 -22.17
CA GLY A 69 -2.96 0.03 -21.76
C GLY A 69 -2.10 -0.27 -20.54
N ALA A 70 -0.87 0.23 -20.52
CA ALA A 70 0.03 0.12 -19.37
C ALA A 70 -0.54 0.81 -18.13
N GLN A 71 -1.11 2.04 -18.26
CA GLN A 71 -1.72 2.78 -17.16
C GLN A 71 -2.90 2.02 -16.52
N LEU A 72 -3.73 1.33 -17.32
CA LEU A 72 -4.83 0.51 -16.79
C LEU A 72 -4.32 -0.65 -15.93
N ILE A 73 -3.23 -1.30 -16.34
CA ILE A 73 -2.62 -2.37 -15.51
C ILE A 73 -1.88 -1.80 -14.30
N LYS A 74 -1.25 -0.64 -14.43
CA LYS A 74 -0.69 0.09 -13.28
C LYS A 74 -1.77 0.35 -12.21
N GLU A 75 -3.01 0.68 -12.62
CA GLU A 75 -4.13 0.85 -11.69
C GLU A 75 -4.47 -0.45 -10.96
N VAL A 76 -4.43 -1.62 -11.65
CA VAL A 76 -4.65 -2.94 -11.01
C VAL A 76 -3.64 -3.16 -9.89
N ALA A 77 -2.35 -2.96 -10.16
CA ALA A 77 -1.28 -3.12 -9.18
C ALA A 77 -1.45 -2.16 -8.00
N SER A 78 -1.69 -0.87 -8.28
CA SER A 78 -1.86 0.16 -7.25
C SER A 78 -3.07 -0.10 -6.35
N LYS A 79 -4.23 -0.44 -6.93
CA LYS A 79 -5.44 -0.76 -6.15
C LYS A 79 -5.28 -2.01 -5.30
N THR A 80 -4.54 -2.99 -5.77
CA THR A 80 -4.24 -4.20 -4.99
C THR A 80 -3.33 -3.87 -3.82
N ASN A 81 -2.32 -3.03 -4.05
CA ASN A 81 -1.46 -2.52 -2.99
C ASN A 81 -2.26 -1.72 -1.94
N ASP A 82 -3.14 -0.79 -2.36
CA ASP A 82 -3.96 0.03 -1.46
C ASP A 82 -4.85 -0.82 -0.53
N VAL A 83 -5.38 -1.95 -1.02
CA VAL A 83 -6.34 -2.79 -0.28
C VAL A 83 -5.65 -3.85 0.57
N ALA A 84 -4.61 -4.48 0.04
CA ALA A 84 -4.00 -5.68 0.63
C ALA A 84 -2.51 -5.53 0.95
N GLY A 85 -1.83 -4.52 0.40
CA GLY A 85 -0.42 -4.24 0.61
C GLY A 85 0.54 -5.28 0.03
N ASP A 86 0.02 -6.28 -0.69
CA ASP A 86 0.77 -7.36 -1.35
C ASP A 86 -0.05 -7.94 -2.51
N GLY A 87 0.51 -8.87 -3.30
CA GLY A 87 -0.16 -9.56 -4.41
C GLY A 87 -0.28 -8.74 -5.70
N THR A 88 0.45 -7.66 -5.83
CA THR A 88 0.43 -6.74 -6.97
C THR A 88 0.85 -7.42 -8.27
N THR A 89 1.89 -8.26 -8.23
CA THR A 89 2.35 -9.08 -9.36
C THR A 89 1.29 -10.10 -9.77
N THR A 90 0.67 -10.79 -8.82
CA THR A 90 -0.40 -11.76 -9.09
C THR A 90 -1.61 -11.10 -9.76
N ALA A 91 -2.01 -9.92 -9.28
CA ALA A 91 -3.12 -9.15 -9.87
C ALA A 91 -2.82 -8.74 -11.32
N THR A 92 -1.60 -8.29 -11.58
CA THR A 92 -1.12 -7.92 -12.91
C THR A 92 -1.15 -9.10 -13.88
N VAL A 93 -0.66 -10.27 -13.46
CA VAL A 93 -0.65 -11.51 -14.24
C VAL A 93 -2.06 -12.01 -14.56
N LEU A 94 -2.97 -11.96 -13.57
CA LEU A 94 -4.38 -12.31 -13.76
C LEU A 94 -5.05 -11.37 -14.77
N ALA A 95 -4.82 -10.06 -14.66
CA ALA A 95 -5.39 -9.07 -15.57
C ALA A 95 -4.88 -9.27 -17.01
N GLN A 96 -3.57 -9.50 -17.20
CA GLN A 96 -2.98 -9.81 -18.49
C GLN A 96 -3.62 -11.03 -19.13
N ALA A 97 -3.76 -12.11 -18.39
CA ALA A 97 -4.35 -13.35 -18.90
C ALA A 97 -5.81 -13.15 -19.34
N MET A 98 -6.60 -12.38 -18.56
CA MET A 98 -7.98 -12.05 -18.91
C MET A 98 -8.07 -11.16 -20.14
N VAL A 99 -7.23 -10.14 -20.24
CA VAL A 99 -7.21 -9.25 -21.41
C VAL A 99 -6.84 -10.03 -22.66
N ASN A 100 -5.74 -10.81 -22.64
CA ASN A 100 -5.28 -11.57 -23.80
C ASN A 100 -6.30 -12.60 -24.26
N GLU A 101 -6.96 -13.32 -23.35
CA GLU A 101 -7.99 -14.29 -23.73
C GLU A 101 -9.28 -13.58 -24.17
N GLY A 102 -9.64 -12.47 -23.52
CA GLY A 102 -10.78 -11.65 -23.92
C GLY A 102 -10.63 -11.05 -25.32
N MET A 103 -9.45 -10.52 -25.67
CA MET A 103 -9.18 -9.96 -26.99
C MET A 103 -9.36 -10.99 -28.11
N LYS A 104 -8.96 -12.25 -27.89
CA LYS A 104 -9.18 -13.34 -28.86
C LYS A 104 -10.68 -13.58 -29.09
N ASN A 105 -11.47 -13.60 -28.02
CA ASN A 105 -12.91 -13.82 -28.12
C ASN A 105 -13.65 -12.63 -28.76
N LEU A 106 -13.21 -11.40 -28.50
CA LEU A 106 -13.72 -10.20 -29.17
C LEU A 106 -13.42 -10.22 -30.66
N ALA A 107 -12.21 -10.62 -31.05
CA ALA A 107 -11.84 -10.80 -32.47
C ALA A 107 -12.69 -11.89 -33.17
N ALA A 108 -13.15 -12.87 -32.40
CA ALA A 108 -14.09 -13.90 -32.88
C ALA A 108 -15.55 -13.44 -32.94
N GLY A 109 -15.86 -12.19 -32.54
CA GLY A 109 -17.19 -11.60 -32.65
C GLY A 109 -18.06 -11.68 -31.37
N ALA A 110 -17.52 -12.06 -30.24
CA ALA A 110 -18.25 -12.11 -28.99
C ALA A 110 -18.68 -10.70 -28.53
N ASN A 111 -19.86 -10.59 -27.90
CA ASN A 111 -20.37 -9.32 -27.42
C ASN A 111 -19.67 -8.90 -26.11
N PRO A 112 -18.94 -7.77 -26.10
CA PRO A 112 -18.12 -7.35 -24.94
C PRO A 112 -18.93 -7.09 -23.68
N VAL A 113 -20.16 -6.60 -23.79
CA VAL A 113 -21.04 -6.31 -22.65
C VAL A 113 -21.50 -7.60 -21.98
N ILE A 114 -21.80 -8.62 -22.78
CA ILE A 114 -22.23 -9.94 -22.26
C ILE A 114 -21.02 -10.69 -21.68
N LEU A 115 -19.85 -10.65 -22.37
CA LEU A 115 -18.58 -11.17 -21.81
C LEU A 115 -18.29 -10.60 -20.42
N ARG A 116 -18.40 -9.27 -20.27
CA ARG A 116 -18.20 -8.59 -18.99
C ARG A 116 -19.09 -9.13 -17.87
N ARG A 117 -20.35 -9.45 -18.16
CA ARG A 117 -21.28 -10.05 -17.18
C ARG A 117 -20.80 -11.43 -16.75
N GLY A 118 -20.42 -12.27 -17.71
CA GLY A 118 -19.88 -13.61 -17.44
C GLY A 118 -18.59 -13.56 -16.62
N MET A 119 -17.67 -12.65 -16.96
CA MET A 119 -16.42 -12.45 -16.21
C MET A 119 -16.70 -12.06 -14.75
N LYS A 120 -17.59 -11.08 -14.49
CA LYS A 120 -17.92 -10.65 -13.13
C LYS A 120 -18.53 -11.79 -12.31
N LYS A 121 -19.47 -12.52 -12.88
CA LYS A 121 -20.13 -13.64 -12.21
C LYS A 121 -19.15 -14.77 -11.86
N ALA A 122 -18.23 -15.08 -12.77
CA ALA A 122 -17.18 -16.08 -12.52
C ALA A 122 -16.19 -15.61 -11.44
N ALA A 123 -15.87 -14.31 -11.41
CA ALA A 123 -15.01 -13.75 -10.38
C ALA A 123 -15.65 -13.79 -9.00
N GLU A 124 -16.94 -13.45 -8.88
CA GLU A 124 -17.71 -13.56 -7.62
C GLU A 124 -17.69 -14.99 -7.09
N LEU A 125 -17.98 -15.97 -7.94
CA LEU A 125 -17.94 -17.39 -7.58
C LEU A 125 -16.52 -17.85 -7.14
N ALA A 126 -15.48 -17.38 -7.84
CA ALA A 126 -14.11 -17.72 -7.47
C ALA A 126 -13.72 -17.09 -6.12
N VAL A 127 -14.11 -15.84 -5.88
CA VAL A 127 -13.86 -15.14 -4.60
C VAL A 127 -14.57 -15.84 -3.46
N ASP A 128 -15.83 -16.26 -3.64
CA ASP A 128 -16.57 -16.98 -2.62
C ASP A 128 -15.92 -18.34 -2.32
N ALA A 129 -15.50 -19.09 -3.35
CA ALA A 129 -14.77 -20.34 -3.16
C ALA A 129 -13.41 -20.13 -2.44
N ILE A 130 -12.70 -19.04 -2.73
CA ILE A 130 -11.46 -18.69 -2.02
C ILE A 130 -11.74 -18.40 -0.55
N LYS A 131 -12.80 -17.65 -0.24
CA LYS A 131 -13.21 -17.38 1.14
C LYS A 131 -13.65 -18.65 1.90
N GLU A 132 -14.34 -19.57 1.24
CA GLU A 132 -14.73 -20.85 1.84
C GLU A 132 -13.52 -21.72 2.19
N MET A 133 -12.44 -21.66 1.40
CA MET A 133 -11.19 -22.37 1.68
C MET A 133 -10.34 -21.69 2.76
N SER A 134 -10.68 -20.46 3.17
CA SER A 134 -9.90 -19.69 4.15
C SER A 134 -9.92 -20.35 5.52
N ARG A 135 -8.75 -20.28 6.17
CA ARG A 135 -8.54 -20.75 7.55
C ARG A 135 -7.97 -19.61 8.38
N PRO A 136 -8.45 -19.42 9.61
CA PRO A 136 -7.88 -18.40 10.49
C PRO A 136 -6.41 -18.74 10.79
N ILE A 137 -5.58 -17.70 10.84
CA ILE A 137 -4.17 -17.85 11.23
C ILE A 137 -4.08 -18.11 12.73
N SER A 138 -3.23 -19.04 13.14
CA SER A 138 -3.06 -19.40 14.54
C SER A 138 -1.58 -19.48 14.95
N GLY A 139 -1.22 -18.65 15.93
CA GLY A 139 0.08 -18.66 16.57
C GLY A 139 1.23 -18.10 15.73
N LYS A 140 2.29 -17.75 16.43
CA LYS A 140 3.51 -17.11 15.91
C LYS A 140 4.12 -17.83 14.70
N LYS A 141 4.10 -19.17 14.69
CA LYS A 141 4.72 -19.97 13.62
C LYS A 141 4.04 -19.77 12.26
N GLN A 142 2.70 -19.64 12.22
CA GLN A 142 2.00 -19.38 10.95
C GLN A 142 2.20 -17.93 10.51
N VAL A 143 2.22 -16.98 11.44
CA VAL A 143 2.57 -15.57 11.17
C VAL A 143 3.95 -15.49 10.52
N ALA A 144 4.96 -16.15 11.13
CA ALA A 144 6.31 -16.19 10.56
C ALA A 144 6.35 -16.80 9.16
N ARG A 145 5.54 -17.84 8.88
CA ARG A 145 5.47 -18.46 7.56
C ARG A 145 4.85 -17.55 6.50
N VAL A 146 3.77 -16.86 6.82
CA VAL A 146 3.16 -15.88 5.88
C VAL A 146 4.18 -14.80 5.53
N ALA A 147 4.82 -14.20 6.54
CA ALA A 147 5.83 -13.18 6.33
C ALA A 147 7.04 -13.70 5.53
N ALA A 148 7.52 -14.91 5.83
CA ALA A 148 8.64 -15.53 5.12
C ALA A 148 8.32 -15.80 3.64
N ILE A 149 7.11 -16.22 3.32
CA ILE A 149 6.68 -16.45 1.92
C ILE A 149 6.62 -15.13 1.14
N SER A 150 6.05 -14.09 1.73
CA SER A 150 5.98 -12.76 1.09
C SER A 150 7.37 -12.15 0.88
N ALA A 151 8.24 -12.21 1.90
CA ALA A 151 9.60 -11.68 1.80
C ALA A 151 10.58 -12.59 1.04
N GLY A 152 10.28 -13.87 0.86
CA GLY A 152 11.23 -14.86 0.34
C GLY A 152 12.42 -15.13 1.29
N ASP A 153 12.28 -14.84 2.61
CA ASP A 153 13.34 -14.94 3.60
C ASP A 153 12.78 -15.35 4.98
N ASP A 154 13.28 -16.49 5.51
CA ASP A 154 12.85 -17.02 6.82
C ASP A 154 13.25 -16.10 7.99
N ASN A 155 14.35 -15.34 7.88
CA ASN A 155 14.78 -14.41 8.93
C ASN A 155 13.83 -13.21 9.01
N VAL A 156 13.40 -12.68 7.86
CA VAL A 156 12.36 -11.65 7.80
C VAL A 156 11.07 -12.15 8.42
N GLY A 157 10.68 -13.39 8.09
CA GLY A 157 9.51 -14.03 8.68
C GLY A 157 9.55 -14.11 10.20
N ALA A 158 10.68 -14.52 10.76
CA ALA A 158 10.88 -14.60 12.20
C ALA A 158 10.80 -13.20 12.85
N LEU A 159 11.47 -12.22 12.27
CA LEU A 159 11.51 -10.83 12.78
C LEU A 159 10.13 -10.18 12.78
N VAL A 160 9.35 -10.34 11.71
CA VAL A 160 7.97 -9.85 11.63
C VAL A 160 7.08 -10.51 12.69
N ALA A 161 7.21 -11.83 12.88
CA ALA A 161 6.45 -12.55 13.90
C ALA A 161 6.83 -12.11 15.32
N ASP A 162 8.11 -11.83 15.58
CA ASP A 162 8.58 -11.27 16.85
C ASP A 162 8.03 -9.86 17.08
N ALA A 163 8.01 -9.02 16.05
CA ALA A 163 7.42 -7.69 16.12
C ALA A 163 5.93 -7.76 16.43
N MET A 164 5.18 -8.63 15.72
CA MET A 164 3.74 -8.82 15.95
C MET A 164 3.40 -9.35 17.35
N GLU A 165 4.26 -10.18 17.94
CA GLU A 165 4.09 -10.69 19.29
C GLU A 165 4.36 -9.63 20.36
N LYS A 166 5.37 -8.77 20.14
CA LYS A 166 5.73 -7.69 21.07
C LYS A 166 4.69 -6.58 21.13
N VAL A 167 4.04 -6.28 20.02
CA VAL A 167 2.95 -5.31 20.00
C VAL A 167 1.64 -6.02 20.27
N THR A 168 0.90 -5.58 21.28
CA THR A 168 -0.45 -6.09 21.55
C THR A 168 -1.38 -5.80 20.38
N GLY A 169 -2.43 -6.58 20.16
CA GLY A 169 -3.28 -6.67 18.96
C GLY A 169 -3.65 -5.40 18.17
N ASN A 170 -3.48 -4.20 18.75
CA ASN A 170 -3.64 -2.91 18.09
C ASN A 170 -2.31 -2.13 17.98
N GLY A 171 -1.18 -2.76 18.31
CA GLY A 171 0.14 -2.15 18.22
C GLY A 171 0.60 -1.95 16.77
N VAL A 172 1.40 -0.93 16.56
CA VAL A 172 1.89 -0.51 15.25
C VAL A 172 3.29 -1.04 15.01
N ILE A 173 3.55 -1.50 13.79
CA ILE A 173 4.88 -1.88 13.35
C ILE A 173 5.27 -0.97 12.19
N THR A 174 6.43 -0.32 12.30
CA THR A 174 7.02 0.52 11.25
C THR A 174 8.35 -0.07 10.79
N VAL A 175 8.72 0.22 9.54
CA VAL A 175 10.02 -0.14 8.97
C VAL A 175 10.79 1.13 8.69
N GLU A 176 11.96 1.28 9.30
CA GLU A 176 12.86 2.41 9.13
C GLU A 176 14.22 1.94 8.62
N GLU A 177 14.99 2.89 8.09
CA GLU A 177 16.37 2.63 7.68
C GLU A 177 17.29 2.70 8.88
N SER A 178 18.15 1.68 9.04
CA SER A 178 19.21 1.68 10.05
C SER A 178 20.43 2.48 9.57
N LYS A 179 21.13 3.09 10.51
CA LYS A 179 22.46 3.66 10.25
C LYS A 179 23.58 2.62 10.38
N THR A 180 23.22 1.41 10.80
CA THR A 180 24.15 0.28 10.97
C THR A 180 23.90 -0.77 9.89
N MET A 181 24.82 -1.72 9.77
CA MET A 181 24.66 -2.86 8.84
C MET A 181 23.72 -3.95 9.38
N GLN A 182 23.28 -3.85 10.62
CA GLN A 182 22.43 -4.85 11.26
C GLN A 182 20.97 -4.43 11.25
N THR A 183 20.09 -5.41 11.03
CA THR A 183 18.65 -5.23 11.18
C THR A 183 18.26 -5.52 12.62
N GLU A 184 17.56 -4.59 13.26
CA GLU A 184 17.19 -4.62 14.67
C GLU A 184 15.70 -4.38 14.85
N LEU A 185 15.13 -4.95 15.93
CA LEU A 185 13.75 -4.74 16.33
C LEU A 185 13.71 -4.04 17.69
N ASP A 186 13.26 -2.80 17.68
CA ASP A 186 13.06 -2.00 18.88
C ASP A 186 11.56 -1.85 19.19
N LEU A 187 11.22 -1.82 20.46
CA LEU A 187 9.92 -1.38 20.94
C LEU A 187 10.08 0.00 21.57
N VAL A 188 9.38 0.97 21.02
CA VAL A 188 9.45 2.37 21.45
C VAL A 188 8.08 2.91 21.81
N GLU A 189 8.05 3.97 22.60
CA GLU A 189 6.81 4.70 22.87
C GLU A 189 6.30 5.37 21.60
N GLY A 190 5.00 5.27 21.37
CA GLY A 190 4.42 5.83 20.15
C GLY A 190 2.93 5.54 20.03
N MET A 191 2.31 6.18 19.05
CA MET A 191 0.88 6.08 18.83
C MET A 191 0.53 6.20 17.34
N GLN A 192 -0.48 5.44 16.93
CA GLN A 192 -1.14 5.65 15.64
C GLN A 192 -2.57 6.16 15.85
N PHE A 193 -3.00 7.07 14.97
CA PHE A 193 -4.40 7.49 14.88
C PHE A 193 -4.87 7.62 13.43
N ASP A 194 -6.19 7.42 13.22
CA ASP A 194 -6.83 7.29 11.91
C ASP A 194 -7.15 8.67 11.32
N ARG A 195 -6.13 9.47 11.07
CA ARG A 195 -6.19 10.74 10.34
C ARG A 195 -4.90 10.93 9.57
N GLY A 196 -5.00 11.23 8.30
CA GLY A 196 -3.87 11.49 7.43
C GLY A 196 -3.69 12.98 7.14
N TYR A 197 -2.81 13.28 6.19
CA TYR A 197 -2.50 14.65 5.80
C TYR A 197 -3.73 15.37 5.21
N VAL A 198 -3.82 16.67 5.47
CA VAL A 198 -4.91 17.52 4.92
C VAL A 198 -4.77 17.76 3.42
N SER A 199 -3.59 17.58 2.86
CA SER A 199 -3.30 17.73 1.43
C SER A 199 -2.15 16.84 0.98
N ALA A 200 -2.31 16.18 -0.17
CA ALA A 200 -1.28 15.37 -0.81
C ALA A 200 -0.01 16.17 -1.15
N TYR A 201 -0.11 17.47 -1.37
CA TYR A 201 1.05 18.33 -1.59
C TYR A 201 1.98 18.46 -0.39
N MET A 202 1.55 17.98 0.79
CA MET A 202 2.38 17.92 2.00
C MET A 202 3.22 16.64 2.11
N CYS A 203 3.05 15.66 1.19
CA CYS A 203 3.89 14.46 1.16
C CYS A 203 5.36 14.80 0.91
N THR A 204 6.27 14.12 1.62
CA THR A 204 7.72 14.20 1.39
C THR A 204 8.18 13.12 0.41
N ASP A 205 7.47 12.00 0.36
CA ASP A 205 7.63 10.92 -0.60
C ASP A 205 6.38 10.86 -1.49
N MET A 206 6.52 11.31 -2.73
CA MET A 206 5.41 11.35 -3.70
C MET A 206 5.14 9.99 -4.33
N GLU A 207 6.10 9.06 -4.30
CA GLU A 207 5.92 7.71 -4.84
C GLU A 207 5.02 6.89 -3.90
N LYS A 208 5.27 6.98 -2.60
CA LYS A 208 4.47 6.31 -1.55
C LYS A 208 3.26 7.12 -1.10
N MET A 209 3.15 8.38 -1.53
CA MET A 209 2.13 9.33 -1.03
C MET A 209 2.15 9.44 0.49
N GLU A 210 3.34 9.55 1.07
CA GLU A 210 3.59 9.64 2.51
C GLU A 210 4.42 10.87 2.85
N ALA A 211 4.24 11.38 4.07
CA ALA A 211 5.12 12.38 4.64
C ALA A 211 5.88 11.77 5.81
N VAL A 212 7.21 11.80 5.75
CA VAL A 212 8.09 11.35 6.83
C VAL A 212 8.86 12.55 7.36
N LEU A 213 8.70 12.81 8.64
CA LEU A 213 9.34 13.90 9.37
C LEU A 213 10.28 13.33 10.43
N ASP A 214 11.57 13.58 10.32
CA ASP A 214 12.56 13.22 11.35
C ASP A 214 12.73 14.37 12.33
N ASN A 215 12.68 14.07 13.61
CA ASN A 215 12.79 15.01 14.72
C ASN A 215 11.87 16.24 14.61
N PRO A 216 10.57 16.08 14.24
CA PRO A 216 9.69 17.22 14.09
C PRO A 216 9.31 17.86 15.42
N TYR A 217 8.97 19.13 15.36
CA TYR A 217 8.10 19.76 16.34
C TYR A 217 6.65 19.43 16.03
N ILE A 218 5.81 19.35 17.07
CA ILE A 218 4.40 18.96 16.94
C ILE A 218 3.54 20.02 17.62
N LEU A 219 2.81 20.79 16.81
CA LEU A 219 1.79 21.72 17.29
C LEU A 219 0.47 20.98 17.43
N ILE A 220 -0.12 21.03 18.63
CA ILE A 220 -1.35 20.31 18.96
C ILE A 220 -2.42 21.33 19.36
N THR A 221 -3.54 21.38 18.64
CA THR A 221 -4.63 22.31 18.94
C THR A 221 -6.00 21.70 18.64
N ASP A 222 -7.00 22.08 19.40
CA ASP A 222 -8.40 21.78 19.16
C ASP A 222 -9.10 22.81 18.27
N LYS A 223 -8.36 23.86 17.85
CA LYS A 223 -8.88 24.93 16.99
C LYS A 223 -8.74 24.59 15.50
N LYS A 224 -9.55 25.26 14.70
CA LYS A 224 -9.33 25.36 13.25
C LYS A 224 -8.30 26.44 12.94
N ILE A 225 -7.45 26.18 11.95
CA ILE A 225 -6.46 27.15 11.46
C ILE A 225 -6.88 27.57 10.05
N SER A 226 -7.52 28.71 9.92
CA SER A 226 -7.97 29.27 8.63
C SER A 226 -7.11 30.45 8.18
N ASN A 227 -6.55 31.19 9.14
CA ASN A 227 -5.70 32.35 8.90
C ASN A 227 -4.25 32.06 9.33
N VAL A 228 -3.30 32.26 8.43
CA VAL A 228 -1.88 32.00 8.70
C VAL A 228 -1.32 32.92 9.79
N GLN A 229 -1.88 34.11 9.97
CA GLN A 229 -1.44 35.09 10.98
C GLN A 229 -1.52 34.54 12.42
N GLU A 230 -2.42 33.58 12.66
CA GLU A 230 -2.56 32.95 13.98
C GLU A 230 -1.35 32.12 14.40
N VAL A 231 -0.64 31.56 13.43
CA VAL A 231 0.52 30.68 13.65
C VAL A 231 1.84 31.29 13.14
N LEU A 232 1.78 32.47 12.52
CA LEU A 232 2.93 33.10 11.87
C LEU A 232 4.11 33.33 12.81
N PRO A 233 3.94 33.84 14.06
CA PRO A 233 5.07 34.06 14.96
C PRO A 233 5.83 32.78 15.30
N LEU A 234 5.10 31.66 15.43
CA LEU A 234 5.68 30.35 15.66
C LEU A 234 6.40 29.82 14.42
N LEU A 235 5.79 29.96 13.25
CA LEU A 235 6.38 29.52 11.97
C LEU A 235 7.69 30.27 11.68
N GLU A 236 7.77 31.58 11.91
CA GLU A 236 8.98 32.36 11.72
C GLU A 236 10.16 31.87 12.58
N GLN A 237 9.90 31.51 13.82
CA GLN A 237 10.92 30.96 14.72
C GLN A 237 11.40 29.59 14.21
N LEU A 238 10.50 28.71 13.78
CA LEU A 238 10.83 27.37 13.30
C LEU A 238 11.57 27.42 11.94
N VAL A 239 11.20 28.32 11.05
CA VAL A 239 11.87 28.51 9.76
C VAL A 239 13.34 28.92 9.95
N GLN A 240 13.62 29.81 10.91
CA GLN A 240 15.00 30.25 11.20
C GLN A 240 15.90 29.10 11.67
N THR A 241 15.32 28.09 12.31
CA THR A 241 16.07 26.90 12.79
C THR A 241 16.12 25.76 11.78
N GLY A 242 15.42 25.87 10.64
CA GLY A 242 15.28 24.80 9.67
C GLY A 242 14.51 23.57 10.19
N ALA A 243 13.70 23.76 11.25
CA ALA A 243 12.98 22.68 11.91
C ALA A 243 11.81 22.19 11.07
N LYS A 244 11.47 20.90 11.20
CA LYS A 244 10.27 20.31 10.60
C LYS A 244 9.10 20.44 11.56
N LEU A 245 7.88 20.66 11.04
CA LEU A 245 6.68 20.83 11.84
C LEU A 245 5.56 19.89 11.42
N LEU A 246 4.98 19.18 12.38
CA LEU A 246 3.67 18.55 12.28
C LEU A 246 2.64 19.45 12.95
N ILE A 247 1.53 19.74 12.28
CA ILE A 247 0.40 20.47 12.86
C ILE A 247 -0.77 19.50 13.00
N ILE A 248 -1.23 19.28 14.24
CA ILE A 248 -2.44 18.51 14.55
C ILE A 248 -3.50 19.51 14.99
N ALA A 249 -4.49 19.76 14.14
CA ALA A 249 -5.54 20.75 14.37
C ALA A 249 -6.93 20.18 14.08
N GLU A 250 -8.00 20.81 14.58
CA GLU A 250 -9.36 20.41 14.19
C GLU A 250 -9.52 20.37 12.67
N ASP A 251 -9.08 21.43 12.00
CA ASP A 251 -8.94 21.51 10.54
C ASP A 251 -7.89 22.56 10.16
N ILE A 252 -7.33 22.45 8.95
CA ILE A 252 -6.46 23.46 8.37
C ILE A 252 -7.02 23.77 6.99
N GLU A 253 -7.49 25.00 6.79
CA GLU A 253 -8.23 25.37 5.59
C GLU A 253 -7.88 26.78 5.10
N GLY A 254 -8.44 27.17 3.96
CA GLY A 254 -8.38 28.54 3.44
C GLY A 254 -6.95 29.04 3.15
N GLU A 255 -6.68 30.27 3.58
CA GLU A 255 -5.40 30.95 3.36
C GLU A 255 -4.24 30.24 4.08
N ALA A 256 -4.47 29.74 5.29
CA ALA A 256 -3.45 29.06 6.06
C ALA A 256 -2.95 27.80 5.33
N LEU A 257 -3.85 26.96 4.85
CA LEU A 257 -3.49 25.75 4.09
C LEU A 257 -2.70 26.10 2.83
N THR A 258 -3.17 27.08 2.06
CA THR A 258 -2.51 27.50 0.81
C THR A 258 -1.10 28.02 1.07
N THR A 259 -0.94 28.84 2.10
CA THR A 259 0.37 29.42 2.47
C THR A 259 1.35 28.35 2.93
N LEU A 260 0.92 27.40 3.75
CA LEU A 260 1.76 26.28 4.21
C LEU A 260 2.20 25.40 3.02
N ILE A 261 1.30 25.07 2.09
CA ILE A 261 1.61 24.28 0.89
C ILE A 261 2.63 25.01 0.00
N VAL A 262 2.41 26.30 -0.27
CA VAL A 262 3.31 27.09 -1.13
C VAL A 262 4.72 27.16 -0.54
N ASN A 263 4.86 27.38 0.76
CA ASN A 263 6.17 27.45 1.41
C ASN A 263 6.86 26.07 1.41
N LYS A 264 6.11 24.99 1.62
CA LYS A 264 6.64 23.62 1.52
C LYS A 264 7.12 23.31 0.10
N LEU A 265 6.35 23.65 -0.93
CA LEU A 265 6.72 23.41 -2.34
C LEU A 265 7.93 24.25 -2.78
N ARG A 266 8.11 25.43 -2.21
CA ARG A 266 9.31 26.27 -2.41
C ARG A 266 10.54 25.77 -1.65
N GLY A 267 10.39 24.74 -0.81
CA GLY A 267 11.47 24.22 0.02
C GLY A 267 11.88 25.14 1.18
N THR A 268 11.11 26.19 1.46
CA THR A 268 11.40 27.15 2.53
C THR A 268 11.14 26.54 3.91
N PHE A 269 10.14 25.68 4.02
CA PHE A 269 9.73 25.10 5.29
C PHE A 269 9.06 23.73 5.10
N THR A 270 9.51 22.73 5.88
CA THR A 270 8.91 21.39 5.85
C THR A 270 7.80 21.32 6.89
N VAL A 271 6.57 21.31 6.43
CA VAL A 271 5.38 21.24 7.29
C VAL A 271 4.37 20.23 6.77
N VAL A 272 3.75 19.52 7.69
CA VAL A 272 2.66 18.59 7.41
C VAL A 272 1.51 18.92 8.36
N GLY A 273 0.32 19.09 7.80
CA GLY A 273 -0.90 19.28 8.55
C GLY A 273 -1.76 18.03 8.56
N VAL A 274 -2.28 17.65 9.71
CA VAL A 274 -3.21 16.54 9.89
C VAL A 274 -4.42 16.99 10.69
N LYS A 275 -5.57 16.35 10.45
CA LYS A 275 -6.76 16.61 11.26
C LYS A 275 -6.66 15.89 12.60
N ALA A 276 -7.11 16.55 13.65
CA ALA A 276 -7.18 15.95 15.00
C ALA A 276 -8.08 14.70 15.00
N PRO A 277 -7.68 13.62 15.68
CA PRO A 277 -8.48 12.41 15.78
C PRO A 277 -9.71 12.60 16.67
N GLY A 278 -10.79 11.89 16.38
CA GLY A 278 -12.04 11.94 17.15
C GLY A 278 -12.87 13.20 16.92
N PHE A 279 -13.94 13.32 17.71
CA PHE A 279 -14.89 14.44 17.69
C PHE A 279 -15.31 14.82 19.12
N GLY A 280 -15.66 16.10 19.34
CA GLY A 280 -16.12 16.58 20.65
C GLY A 280 -15.11 16.31 21.78
N ASP A 281 -15.60 15.86 22.93
CA ASP A 281 -14.76 15.61 24.12
C ASP A 281 -13.74 14.50 23.89
N ARG A 282 -14.04 13.51 23.03
CA ARG A 282 -13.05 12.49 22.65
C ARG A 282 -11.84 13.08 21.94
N ARG A 283 -12.05 14.06 21.05
CA ARG A 283 -10.96 14.76 20.38
C ARG A 283 -10.04 15.40 21.41
N LYS A 284 -10.60 16.10 22.39
CA LYS A 284 -9.83 16.75 23.46
C LYS A 284 -8.99 15.76 24.24
N GLU A 285 -9.58 14.62 24.59
CA GLU A 285 -8.89 13.58 25.33
C GLU A 285 -7.78 12.91 24.51
N MET A 286 -8.00 12.67 23.20
CA MET A 286 -6.96 12.13 22.30
C MET A 286 -5.84 13.15 22.07
N LEU A 287 -6.14 14.44 21.94
CA LEU A 287 -5.12 15.49 21.85
C LEU A 287 -4.27 15.57 23.12
N LYS A 288 -4.88 15.40 24.31
CA LYS A 288 -4.13 15.30 25.59
C LYS A 288 -3.21 14.08 25.62
N ASP A 289 -3.67 12.92 25.12
CA ASP A 289 -2.86 11.71 25.06
C ASP A 289 -1.64 11.92 24.15
N ILE A 290 -1.84 12.58 22.98
CA ILE A 290 -0.76 12.93 22.06
C ILE A 290 0.20 13.95 22.70
N ALA A 291 -0.31 14.95 23.42
CA ALA A 291 0.51 15.94 24.10
C ALA A 291 1.41 15.30 25.18
N ILE A 292 0.86 14.43 26.01
CA ILE A 292 1.61 13.69 27.03
C ILE A 292 2.68 12.80 26.38
N LEU A 293 2.31 12.06 25.32
CA LEU A 293 3.25 11.20 24.59
C LEU A 293 4.43 11.97 23.99
N THR A 294 4.19 13.19 23.54
CA THR A 294 5.20 14.00 22.82
C THR A 294 5.88 15.06 23.68
N GLY A 295 5.46 15.20 24.95
CA GLY A 295 5.98 16.20 25.88
C GLY A 295 5.59 17.64 25.53
N GLY A 296 4.51 17.84 24.78
CA GLY A 296 3.95 19.14 24.44
C GLY A 296 2.68 19.45 25.23
N GLN A 297 2.01 20.54 24.86
CA GLN A 297 0.70 20.88 25.41
C GLN A 297 -0.33 21.15 24.32
N VAL A 298 -1.60 20.98 24.67
CA VAL A 298 -2.71 21.30 23.76
C VAL A 298 -3.00 22.78 23.81
N ILE A 299 -2.87 23.48 22.68
CA ILE A 299 -3.25 24.89 22.56
C ILE A 299 -4.76 24.96 22.37
N SER A 300 -5.47 25.32 23.44
CA SER A 300 -6.94 25.38 23.49
C SER A 300 -7.44 26.63 24.20
N SER A 301 -8.53 27.21 23.67
CA SER A 301 -9.17 28.37 24.32
C SER A 301 -9.74 28.04 25.70
N GLU A 302 -10.13 26.78 25.95
CA GLU A 302 -10.60 26.33 27.25
C GLU A 302 -9.48 26.38 28.32
N LEU A 303 -8.23 26.23 27.89
CA LEU A 303 -7.05 26.36 28.74
C LEU A 303 -6.51 27.79 28.77
N GLY A 304 -7.17 28.74 28.12
CA GLY A 304 -6.74 30.13 28.02
C GLY A 304 -5.55 30.34 27.07
N LEU A 305 -5.23 29.37 26.22
CA LEU A 305 -4.10 29.42 25.28
C LEU A 305 -4.56 29.81 23.87
N GLU A 306 -3.88 30.80 23.28
CA GLU A 306 -4.12 31.25 21.92
C GLU A 306 -2.97 30.83 21.02
N LEU A 307 -3.29 30.45 19.75
CA LEU A 307 -2.28 30.03 18.76
C LEU A 307 -1.20 31.09 18.50
N LYS A 308 -1.58 32.38 18.53
CA LYS A 308 -0.66 33.51 18.31
C LYS A 308 0.39 33.68 19.44
N ASP A 309 0.10 33.15 20.61
CA ASP A 309 0.95 33.26 21.82
C ASP A 309 1.77 31.97 22.02
N ALA A 310 1.57 30.95 21.18
CA ALA A 310 2.27 29.65 21.28
C ALA A 310 3.78 29.81 21.11
N GLN A 311 4.53 29.16 22.00
CA GLN A 311 6.00 29.16 22.03
C GLN A 311 6.53 27.79 21.56
N ILE A 312 7.80 27.73 21.16
CA ILE A 312 8.47 26.46 20.80
C ILE A 312 8.45 25.46 21.96
N THR A 313 8.48 25.94 23.20
CA THR A 313 8.42 25.13 24.42
C THR A 313 7.07 24.45 24.64
N ASP A 314 6.01 24.90 23.98
CA ASP A 314 4.68 24.33 24.08
C ASP A 314 4.49 23.18 23.09
N LEU A 315 5.42 23.05 22.15
CA LEU A 315 5.36 22.04 21.09
C LEU A 315 5.84 20.68 21.59
N GLY A 316 5.11 19.65 21.19
CA GLY A 316 5.58 18.28 21.38
C GLY A 316 6.75 17.95 20.45
N ARG A 317 7.45 16.86 20.75
CA ARG A 317 8.57 16.32 19.98
C ARG A 317 8.42 14.81 19.81
N ALA A 318 8.93 14.29 18.70
CA ALA A 318 9.10 12.87 18.47
C ALA A 318 10.36 12.61 17.65
N LYS A 319 10.88 11.40 17.67
CA LYS A 319 12.03 11.01 16.85
C LYS A 319 11.66 10.96 15.37
N SER A 320 10.52 10.37 15.05
CA SER A 320 9.96 10.43 13.69
C SER A 320 8.43 10.48 13.70
N VAL A 321 7.86 11.03 12.62
CA VAL A 321 6.41 10.97 12.36
C VAL A 321 6.20 10.56 10.92
N LYS A 322 5.36 9.56 10.71
CA LYS A 322 4.95 9.08 9.39
C LYS A 322 3.46 9.38 9.18
N VAL A 323 3.13 10.11 8.12
CA VAL A 323 1.76 10.48 7.78
C VAL A 323 1.42 9.94 6.40
N SER A 324 0.40 9.11 6.33
CA SER A 324 -0.21 8.62 5.08
C SER A 324 -1.50 9.39 4.78
N LYS A 325 -2.23 8.96 3.77
CA LYS A 325 -3.54 9.54 3.43
C LYS A 325 -4.58 9.38 4.54
N GLU A 326 -4.50 8.31 5.32
CA GLU A 326 -5.54 7.93 6.29
C GLU A 326 -5.03 7.87 7.72
N ASN A 327 -3.72 7.71 7.92
CA ASN A 327 -3.13 7.45 9.23
C ASN A 327 -1.95 8.36 9.53
N THR A 328 -1.77 8.66 10.80
CA THR A 328 -0.57 9.31 11.35
C THR A 328 0.02 8.42 12.43
N ILE A 329 1.32 8.15 12.34
CA ILE A 329 2.10 7.36 13.29
C ILE A 329 3.15 8.28 13.92
N ILE A 330 3.12 8.40 15.22
CA ILE A 330 4.14 9.09 16.02
C ILE A 330 5.04 8.00 16.60
N VAL A 331 6.33 8.07 16.33
CA VAL A 331 7.33 7.08 16.76
C VAL A 331 8.29 7.74 17.73
N ASP A 332 8.51 7.09 18.86
CA ASP A 332 9.46 7.53 19.89
C ASP A 332 9.16 8.98 20.32
N GLY A 333 7.98 9.17 20.92
CA GLY A 333 7.56 10.45 21.49
C GLY A 333 8.48 10.84 22.64
N MET A 334 8.82 12.13 22.74
CA MET A 334 9.76 12.64 23.74
C MET A 334 9.05 13.13 25.02
N GLY A 335 7.89 12.54 25.35
CA GLY A 335 7.16 12.79 26.58
C GLY A 335 7.84 12.17 27.81
N ASN A 336 7.34 12.52 28.98
CA ASN A 336 7.82 11.92 30.23
C ASN A 336 7.16 10.56 30.46
N GLY A 337 7.94 9.49 30.57
CA GLY A 337 7.46 8.12 30.80
C GLY A 337 6.56 7.98 32.02
N GLU A 338 6.87 8.70 33.15
CA GLU A 338 6.03 8.68 34.36
C GLU A 338 4.63 9.29 34.09
N GLU A 339 4.55 10.36 33.29
CA GLU A 339 3.28 10.96 32.89
C GLU A 339 2.47 10.08 31.95
N ILE A 340 3.13 9.36 31.04
CA ILE A 340 2.52 8.39 30.14
C ILE A 340 1.94 7.22 30.95
N GLU A 341 2.70 6.66 31.91
CA GLU A 341 2.23 5.58 32.77
C GLU A 341 1.05 6.03 33.65
N ALA A 342 1.12 7.24 34.24
CA ALA A 342 0.03 7.83 35.01
C ALA A 342 -1.24 7.99 34.14
N ARG A 343 -1.08 8.41 32.87
CA ARG A 343 -2.19 8.55 31.94
C ARG A 343 -2.80 7.19 31.58
N ILE A 344 -1.98 6.18 31.35
CA ILE A 344 -2.42 4.79 31.11
C ILE A 344 -3.22 4.28 32.34
N ALA A 345 -2.73 4.50 33.56
CA ALA A 345 -3.42 4.13 34.78
C ALA A 345 -4.79 4.84 34.92
N GLN A 346 -4.85 6.13 34.60
CA GLN A 346 -6.09 6.89 34.58
C GLN A 346 -7.12 6.33 33.60
N ILE A 347 -6.72 5.99 32.36
CA ILE A 347 -7.62 5.41 31.36
C ILE A 347 -8.10 4.03 31.83
N LYS A 348 -7.22 3.20 32.40
CA LYS A 348 -7.61 1.89 32.99
C LYS A 348 -8.66 2.02 34.08
N ALA A 349 -8.53 3.02 34.97
CA ALA A 349 -9.53 3.29 35.98
C ALA A 349 -10.89 3.68 35.34
N GLN A 350 -10.88 4.56 34.33
CA GLN A 350 -12.09 4.95 33.61
C GLN A 350 -12.77 3.75 32.92
N VAL A 351 -12.00 2.81 32.35
CA VAL A 351 -12.54 1.54 31.76
C VAL A 351 -13.23 0.71 32.82
N ALA A 352 -12.71 0.67 34.05
CA ALA A 352 -13.28 -0.11 35.14
C ALA A 352 -14.56 0.53 35.73
N GLU A 353 -14.64 1.86 35.73
CA GLU A 353 -15.77 2.61 36.32
C GLU A 353 -16.94 2.80 35.37
N THR A 354 -16.69 2.81 34.04
CA THR A 354 -17.76 3.05 33.07
C THR A 354 -18.74 1.88 32.96
N THR A 355 -20.03 2.21 32.95
CA THR A 355 -21.13 1.26 32.77
C THR A 355 -21.63 1.16 31.33
N SER A 356 -21.21 2.08 30.47
CA SER A 356 -21.55 2.11 29.06
C SER A 356 -20.61 1.18 28.26
N GLU A 357 -21.11 0.12 27.66
CA GLU A 357 -20.31 -0.79 26.83
C GLU A 357 -19.66 -0.05 25.65
N TYR A 358 -20.34 0.93 25.06
CA TYR A 358 -19.80 1.74 23.98
C TYR A 358 -18.63 2.63 24.45
N ASP A 359 -18.76 3.28 25.60
CA ASP A 359 -17.68 4.11 26.15
C ASP A 359 -16.50 3.25 26.61
N LYS A 360 -16.79 2.07 27.15
CA LYS A 360 -15.79 1.09 27.54
C LYS A 360 -14.96 0.63 26.33
N GLU A 361 -15.61 0.28 25.22
CA GLU A 361 -14.94 -0.06 23.97
C GLU A 361 -14.02 1.07 23.50
N LYS A 362 -14.49 2.31 23.52
CA LYS A 362 -13.71 3.47 23.08
C LYS A 362 -12.57 3.85 24.03
N LEU A 363 -12.73 3.65 25.32
CA LEU A 363 -11.65 3.79 26.29
C LEU A 363 -10.60 2.69 26.14
N GLN A 364 -11.02 1.45 25.86
CA GLN A 364 -10.11 0.34 25.57
C GLN A 364 -9.31 0.55 24.27
N GLU A 365 -9.96 1.07 23.22
CA GLU A 365 -9.27 1.45 21.99
C GLU A 365 -8.19 2.51 22.24
N ARG A 366 -8.53 3.54 23.01
CA ARG A 366 -7.60 4.62 23.37
C ARG A 366 -6.45 4.12 24.24
N LEU A 367 -6.76 3.25 25.22
CA LEU A 367 -5.76 2.58 26.05
C LEU A 367 -4.78 1.75 25.20
N ALA A 368 -5.31 0.96 24.27
CA ALA A 368 -4.50 0.13 23.39
C ALA A 368 -3.55 0.97 22.50
N LYS A 369 -4.03 2.12 21.99
CA LYS A 369 -3.22 3.05 21.19
C LYS A 369 -2.08 3.68 22.00
N LEU A 370 -2.29 4.03 23.26
CA LEU A 370 -1.28 4.68 24.11
C LEU A 370 -0.32 3.65 24.75
N ALA A 371 -0.85 2.51 25.21
CA ALA A 371 -0.07 1.48 25.91
C ALA A 371 0.62 0.48 24.98
N GLY A 372 0.19 0.39 23.73
CA GLY A 372 0.66 -0.62 22.77
C GLY A 372 2.07 -0.37 22.24
N GLY A 373 2.55 0.86 22.30
CA GLY A 373 3.84 1.25 21.72
C GLY A 373 3.89 1.09 20.20
N VAL A 374 5.07 1.31 19.64
CA VAL A 374 5.39 1.08 18.23
C VAL A 374 6.60 0.15 18.14
N ALA A 375 6.47 -0.98 17.43
CA ALA A 375 7.62 -1.79 17.08
C ALA A 375 8.28 -1.19 15.84
N VAL A 376 9.55 -0.85 15.95
CA VAL A 376 10.35 -0.29 14.86
C VAL A 376 11.33 -1.33 14.38
N ILE A 377 11.16 -1.81 13.14
CA ILE A 377 12.14 -2.65 12.48
C ILE A 377 13.09 -1.73 11.73
N ARG A 378 14.34 -1.63 12.23
CA ARG A 378 15.39 -0.87 11.56
C ARG A 378 16.16 -1.78 10.63
N VAL A 379 16.01 -1.56 9.34
CA VAL A 379 16.63 -2.37 8.30
C VAL A 379 18.05 -1.87 8.05
N GLY A 380 19.04 -2.74 8.28
CA GLY A 380 20.44 -2.48 7.99
C GLY A 380 20.94 -3.32 6.81
N ALA A 381 21.82 -2.74 5.99
CA ALA A 381 22.50 -3.42 4.90
C ALA A 381 23.85 -2.76 4.59
N ALA A 382 24.67 -3.43 3.79
CA ALA A 382 26.00 -2.92 3.41
C ALA A 382 25.93 -1.77 2.38
N THR A 383 24.88 -1.74 1.56
CA THR A 383 24.68 -0.74 0.52
C THR A 383 23.28 -0.15 0.57
N GLU A 384 23.13 1.08 0.10
CA GLU A 384 21.82 1.76 0.03
C GLU A 384 20.82 1.00 -0.86
N THR A 385 21.30 0.42 -1.96
CA THR A 385 20.46 -0.37 -2.89
C THR A 385 19.90 -1.62 -2.19
N GLU A 386 20.75 -2.37 -1.47
CA GLU A 386 20.34 -3.55 -0.71
C GLU A 386 19.39 -3.18 0.43
N MET A 387 19.65 -2.09 1.13
CA MET A 387 18.81 -1.61 2.22
C MET A 387 17.40 -1.23 1.74
N LYS A 388 17.29 -0.52 0.61
CA LYS A 388 16.00 -0.16 0.02
C LYS A 388 15.21 -1.40 -0.43
N GLU A 389 15.87 -2.36 -1.06
CA GLU A 389 15.25 -3.62 -1.48
C GLU A 389 14.75 -4.42 -0.27
N TYR A 390 15.58 -4.54 0.76
CA TYR A 390 15.24 -5.27 1.98
C TYR A 390 14.10 -4.60 2.76
N LYS A 391 14.07 -3.25 2.78
CA LYS A 391 12.97 -2.48 3.36
C LYS A 391 11.63 -2.73 2.66
N LEU A 392 11.61 -2.70 1.31
CA LEU A 392 10.39 -2.99 0.54
C LEU A 392 9.88 -4.40 0.84
N ARG A 393 10.76 -5.39 0.85
CA ARG A 393 10.42 -6.78 1.20
C ARG A 393 9.83 -6.91 2.61
N MET A 394 10.37 -6.16 3.57
CA MET A 394 9.88 -6.14 4.95
C MET A 394 8.49 -5.50 5.03
N GLU A 395 8.26 -4.42 4.29
CA GLU A 395 6.95 -3.75 4.21
C GLU A 395 5.90 -4.70 3.62
N ASP A 396 6.21 -5.42 2.54
CA ASP A 396 5.32 -6.42 1.93
C ASP A 396 4.98 -7.55 2.91
N ALA A 397 5.99 -8.08 3.60
CA ALA A 397 5.81 -9.14 4.60
C ALA A 397 4.89 -8.71 5.75
N LEU A 398 5.03 -7.47 6.23
CA LEU A 398 4.15 -6.90 7.25
C LEU A 398 2.71 -6.77 6.76
N ASN A 399 2.52 -6.27 5.55
CA ASN A 399 1.20 -6.08 4.96
C ASN A 399 0.52 -7.42 4.68
N ALA A 400 1.24 -8.40 4.12
CA ALA A 400 0.74 -9.77 3.92
C ALA A 400 0.33 -10.41 5.26
N THR A 401 1.11 -10.21 6.32
CA THR A 401 0.80 -10.73 7.64
C THR A 401 -0.45 -10.10 8.24
N ARG A 402 -0.61 -8.77 8.13
CA ARG A 402 -1.85 -8.07 8.54
C ARG A 402 -3.06 -8.58 7.77
N ALA A 403 -2.94 -8.70 6.45
CA ALA A 403 -4.00 -9.23 5.60
C ALA A 403 -4.41 -10.67 5.98
N ALA A 404 -3.44 -11.51 6.38
CA ALA A 404 -3.68 -12.86 6.86
C ALA A 404 -4.37 -12.89 8.24
N MET A 405 -4.04 -11.96 9.11
CA MET A 405 -4.71 -11.84 10.42
C MET A 405 -6.17 -11.37 10.26
N GLU A 406 -6.46 -10.54 9.28
CA GLU A 406 -7.81 -10.01 9.03
C GLU A 406 -8.76 -11.06 8.42
N GLU A 407 -8.33 -11.79 7.41
CA GLU A 407 -9.21 -12.67 6.62
C GLU A 407 -8.73 -14.14 6.56
N GLY A 408 -7.68 -14.49 7.29
CA GLY A 408 -7.14 -15.84 7.27
C GLY A 408 -6.21 -16.12 6.09
N ILE A 409 -5.92 -17.40 5.90
CA ILE A 409 -4.94 -17.93 4.96
C ILE A 409 -5.53 -19.02 4.08
N VAL A 410 -5.01 -19.13 2.87
CA VAL A 410 -5.29 -20.21 1.91
C VAL A 410 -4.00 -20.91 1.47
N ALA A 411 -4.13 -21.99 0.71
CA ALA A 411 -3.00 -22.65 0.07
C ALA A 411 -2.32 -21.68 -0.93
N GLY A 412 -1.03 -21.42 -0.73
CA GLY A 412 -0.27 -20.45 -1.48
C GLY A 412 0.20 -20.91 -2.85
N GLY A 413 1.08 -20.11 -3.47
CA GLY A 413 1.70 -20.44 -4.75
C GLY A 413 0.73 -20.57 -5.91
N GLY A 414 -0.40 -19.88 -5.88
CA GLY A 414 -1.45 -19.95 -6.91
C GLY A 414 -2.36 -21.18 -6.82
N ALA A 415 -2.15 -22.09 -5.85
CA ALA A 415 -2.96 -23.31 -5.70
C ALA A 415 -4.42 -23.00 -5.36
N ALA A 416 -4.68 -21.97 -4.53
CA ALA A 416 -6.03 -21.55 -4.19
C ALA A 416 -6.88 -21.18 -5.42
N TYR A 417 -6.28 -20.51 -6.42
CA TYR A 417 -6.98 -20.19 -7.67
C TYR A 417 -7.35 -21.45 -8.47
N ILE A 418 -6.44 -22.43 -8.54
CA ILE A 418 -6.69 -23.71 -9.25
C ILE A 418 -7.82 -24.48 -8.58
N HIS A 419 -7.87 -24.48 -7.24
CA HIS A 419 -8.94 -25.17 -6.52
C HIS A 419 -10.27 -24.43 -6.61
N ALA A 420 -10.28 -23.08 -6.55
CA ALA A 420 -11.47 -22.26 -6.77
C ALA A 420 -12.05 -22.45 -8.18
N ALA A 421 -11.19 -22.68 -9.18
CA ALA A 421 -11.61 -22.95 -10.56
C ALA A 421 -12.57 -24.15 -10.68
N LYS A 422 -12.52 -25.13 -9.78
CA LYS A 422 -13.44 -26.28 -9.76
C LYS A 422 -14.90 -25.84 -9.50
N ALA A 423 -15.10 -24.97 -8.51
CA ALA A 423 -16.42 -24.42 -8.18
C ALA A 423 -16.96 -23.56 -9.34
N VAL A 424 -16.10 -22.69 -9.91
CA VAL A 424 -16.44 -21.85 -11.06
C VAL A 424 -16.82 -22.70 -12.27
N SER A 425 -16.05 -23.76 -12.60
CA SER A 425 -16.30 -24.66 -13.72
C SER A 425 -17.68 -25.30 -13.66
N ALA A 426 -18.12 -25.73 -12.46
CA ALA A 426 -19.44 -26.33 -12.25
C ALA A 426 -20.59 -25.33 -12.54
N ALA A 427 -20.39 -24.06 -12.24
CA ALA A 427 -21.36 -23.00 -12.53
C ALA A 427 -21.34 -22.60 -14.02
N VAL A 428 -20.13 -22.49 -14.62
CA VAL A 428 -19.94 -22.16 -16.03
C VAL A 428 -20.57 -23.20 -16.96
N ALA A 429 -20.58 -24.47 -16.55
CA ALA A 429 -21.26 -25.54 -17.31
C ALA A 429 -22.76 -25.27 -17.56
N LYS A 430 -23.40 -24.50 -16.68
CA LYS A 430 -24.82 -24.13 -16.73
C LYS A 430 -25.09 -22.81 -17.47
N MET A 431 -24.05 -22.09 -17.88
CA MET A 431 -24.15 -20.83 -18.64
C MET A 431 -24.18 -21.10 -20.15
N GLU A 432 -24.66 -20.13 -20.92
CA GLU A 432 -24.76 -20.22 -22.38
C GLU A 432 -24.23 -18.96 -23.07
N GLY A 433 -23.91 -19.07 -24.38
CA GLY A 433 -23.51 -17.96 -25.22
C GLY A 433 -22.28 -17.20 -24.71
N ASP A 434 -22.25 -15.89 -24.96
CA ASP A 434 -21.13 -15.02 -24.59
C ASP A 434 -20.96 -14.84 -23.07
N GLU A 435 -21.99 -15.06 -22.27
CA GLU A 435 -21.85 -15.07 -20.79
C GLU A 435 -20.97 -16.24 -20.35
N LYS A 436 -21.18 -17.43 -20.94
CA LYS A 436 -20.32 -18.58 -20.71
C LYS A 436 -18.89 -18.31 -21.15
N THR A 437 -18.72 -17.72 -22.33
CA THR A 437 -17.39 -17.34 -22.85
C THR A 437 -16.68 -16.38 -21.91
N GLY A 438 -17.37 -15.35 -21.40
CA GLY A 438 -16.84 -14.44 -20.41
C GLY A 438 -16.39 -15.12 -19.12
N ALA A 439 -17.17 -16.07 -18.62
CA ALA A 439 -16.83 -16.87 -17.44
C ALA A 439 -15.63 -17.81 -17.72
N GLN A 440 -15.50 -18.36 -18.93
CA GLN A 440 -14.36 -19.18 -19.34
C GLN A 440 -13.06 -18.39 -19.41
N ILE A 441 -13.10 -17.10 -19.77
CA ILE A 441 -11.93 -16.21 -19.75
C ILE A 441 -11.35 -16.15 -18.33
N VAL A 442 -12.19 -15.93 -17.33
CA VAL A 442 -11.75 -15.90 -15.93
C VAL A 442 -11.22 -17.26 -15.48
N LEU A 443 -11.93 -18.33 -15.80
CA LEU A 443 -11.56 -19.70 -15.46
C LEU A 443 -10.15 -20.05 -15.97
N LYS A 444 -9.83 -19.66 -17.19
CA LYS A 444 -8.50 -19.84 -17.77
C LYS A 444 -7.45 -18.94 -17.12
N ALA A 445 -7.81 -17.70 -16.79
CA ALA A 445 -6.91 -16.77 -16.15
C ALA A 445 -6.52 -17.21 -14.72
N LEU A 446 -7.38 -17.95 -13.99
CA LEU A 446 -7.07 -18.49 -12.65
C LEU A 446 -5.85 -19.45 -12.67
N GLU A 447 -5.48 -19.99 -13.83
CA GLU A 447 -4.31 -20.85 -14.00
C GLU A 447 -2.99 -20.06 -14.09
N SER A 448 -3.07 -18.80 -14.47
CA SER A 448 -1.93 -17.98 -14.85
C SER A 448 -0.90 -17.77 -13.70
N PRO A 449 -1.30 -17.53 -12.43
CA PRO A 449 -0.31 -17.37 -11.36
C PRO A 449 0.57 -18.59 -11.17
N LEU A 450 -0.02 -19.79 -11.02
CA LEU A 450 0.75 -21.02 -10.86
C LEU A 450 1.57 -21.34 -12.11
N PHE A 451 1.02 -21.10 -13.31
CA PHE A 451 1.73 -21.26 -14.57
C PHE A 451 3.04 -20.46 -14.59
N HIS A 452 2.97 -19.16 -14.24
CA HIS A 452 4.15 -18.29 -14.27
C HIS A 452 5.14 -18.57 -13.13
N ILE A 453 4.66 -18.99 -11.95
CA ILE A 453 5.54 -19.45 -10.86
C ILE A 453 6.36 -20.65 -11.33
N ALA A 454 5.75 -21.61 -12.01
CA ALA A 454 6.43 -22.77 -12.56
C ALA A 454 7.38 -22.38 -13.71
N ALA A 455 6.95 -21.52 -14.61
CA ALA A 455 7.77 -21.03 -15.73
C ALA A 455 9.00 -20.26 -15.24
N ASN A 456 8.87 -19.41 -14.24
CA ASN A 456 10.00 -18.69 -13.60
C ASN A 456 10.97 -19.66 -12.90
N ALA A 457 10.49 -20.84 -12.50
CA ALA A 457 11.33 -21.92 -11.98
C ALA A 457 12.01 -22.76 -13.08
N GLY A 458 11.79 -22.44 -14.35
CA GLY A 458 12.36 -23.16 -15.49
C GLY A 458 11.60 -24.43 -15.87
N LEU A 459 10.36 -24.57 -15.43
CA LEU A 459 9.52 -25.76 -15.66
C LEU A 459 8.39 -25.44 -16.66
N GLU A 460 7.82 -26.51 -17.25
CA GLU A 460 6.64 -26.36 -18.10
C GLU A 460 5.39 -26.11 -17.27
N GLY A 461 4.92 -24.84 -17.26
CA GLY A 461 3.81 -24.38 -16.41
C GLY A 461 2.52 -25.14 -16.62
N SER A 462 2.18 -25.50 -17.87
CA SER A 462 0.97 -26.26 -18.21
C SER A 462 0.96 -27.66 -17.57
N VAL A 463 2.10 -28.32 -17.50
CA VAL A 463 2.23 -29.64 -16.84
C VAL A 463 1.98 -29.51 -15.35
N VAL A 464 2.55 -28.48 -14.71
CA VAL A 464 2.38 -28.24 -13.28
C VAL A 464 0.92 -27.92 -12.96
N VAL A 465 0.30 -27.01 -13.71
CA VAL A 465 -1.11 -26.65 -13.55
C VAL A 465 -2.02 -27.87 -13.67
N ASN A 466 -1.84 -28.72 -14.68
CA ASN A 466 -2.68 -29.90 -14.87
C ASN A 466 -2.55 -30.89 -13.70
N LYS A 467 -1.35 -31.12 -13.19
CA LYS A 467 -1.16 -31.99 -12.01
C LYS A 467 -1.82 -31.43 -10.75
N VAL A 468 -1.79 -30.11 -10.54
CA VAL A 468 -2.46 -29.50 -9.38
C VAL A 468 -3.99 -29.52 -9.55
N LYS A 469 -4.53 -29.42 -10.77
CA LYS A 469 -5.97 -29.59 -11.04
C LYS A 469 -6.50 -30.96 -10.62
N GLU A 470 -5.70 -32.01 -10.80
CA GLU A 470 -6.05 -33.38 -10.44
C GLU A 470 -5.85 -33.67 -8.95
N ALA A 471 -5.08 -32.83 -8.26
CA ALA A 471 -4.77 -33.00 -6.85
C ALA A 471 -5.96 -32.70 -5.93
N LYS A 472 -5.82 -33.15 -4.66
CA LYS A 472 -6.77 -32.83 -3.59
C LYS A 472 -6.69 -31.34 -3.24
N GLU A 473 -7.78 -30.80 -2.72
CA GLU A 473 -7.79 -29.44 -2.17
C GLU A 473 -6.66 -29.24 -1.14
N GLY A 474 -5.99 -28.08 -1.18
CA GLY A 474 -4.85 -27.74 -0.37
C GLY A 474 -3.51 -28.28 -0.88
N PHE A 475 -3.49 -29.16 -1.89
CA PHE A 475 -2.25 -29.57 -2.56
C PHE A 475 -1.89 -28.59 -3.66
N GLY A 476 -0.59 -28.31 -3.79
CA GLY A 476 -0.03 -27.44 -4.80
C GLY A 476 1.39 -27.83 -5.17
N PHE A 477 2.08 -26.92 -5.83
CA PHE A 477 3.45 -27.11 -6.27
C PHE A 477 4.41 -26.15 -5.54
N ASP A 478 5.32 -26.73 -4.76
CA ASP A 478 6.46 -26.02 -4.16
C ASP A 478 7.52 -25.82 -5.26
N ALA A 479 7.53 -24.61 -5.83
CA ALA A 479 8.44 -24.26 -6.94
C ALA A 479 9.90 -24.10 -6.49
N LEU A 480 10.16 -23.88 -5.20
CA LEU A 480 11.51 -23.79 -4.66
C LEU A 480 12.17 -25.17 -4.64
N ASN A 481 11.46 -26.18 -4.12
CA ASN A 481 11.94 -27.55 -3.98
C ASN A 481 11.47 -28.50 -5.11
N GLU A 482 10.67 -27.99 -6.06
CA GLU A 482 10.15 -28.73 -7.24
C GLU A 482 9.33 -29.98 -6.86
N LYS A 483 8.48 -29.86 -5.81
CA LYS A 483 7.68 -30.95 -5.26
C LYS A 483 6.20 -30.61 -5.16
N TYR A 484 5.35 -31.63 -5.34
CA TYR A 484 3.92 -31.51 -5.07
C TYR A 484 3.66 -31.85 -3.60
N VAL A 485 3.11 -30.89 -2.86
CA VAL A 485 2.96 -30.99 -1.41
C VAL A 485 1.60 -30.46 -0.95
N ASP A 486 1.21 -30.81 0.28
CA ASP A 486 0.16 -30.11 1.01
C ASP A 486 0.72 -28.74 1.39
N MET A 487 0.23 -27.68 0.73
CA MET A 487 0.78 -26.33 0.83
C MET A 487 0.70 -25.78 2.26
N VAL A 488 -0.42 -26.06 2.94
CA VAL A 488 -0.63 -25.59 4.32
C VAL A 488 0.36 -26.27 5.29
N LYS A 489 0.57 -27.57 5.16
CA LYS A 489 1.55 -28.31 5.99
C LYS A 489 2.99 -27.93 5.65
N ALA A 490 3.28 -27.66 4.40
CA ALA A 490 4.58 -27.16 3.96
C ALA A 490 4.85 -25.72 4.40
N GLY A 491 3.83 -25.01 4.88
CA GLY A 491 3.94 -23.60 5.28
C GLY A 491 3.96 -22.62 4.11
N ILE A 492 3.51 -23.04 2.93
CA ILE A 492 3.37 -22.18 1.73
C ILE A 492 1.94 -21.63 1.75
N LEU A 493 1.80 -20.42 2.28
CA LEU A 493 0.54 -19.81 2.66
C LEU A 493 0.39 -18.44 1.99
N ASP A 494 -0.77 -18.18 1.41
CA ASP A 494 -1.13 -16.85 0.91
C ASP A 494 -2.26 -16.27 1.77
N PRO A 495 -2.26 -14.94 2.06
CA PRO A 495 -3.37 -14.29 2.73
C PRO A 495 -4.62 -14.32 1.85
N THR A 496 -5.76 -14.69 2.43
CA THR A 496 -7.05 -14.73 1.71
C THR A 496 -7.42 -13.37 1.13
N LYS A 497 -7.21 -12.30 1.89
CA LYS A 497 -7.46 -10.92 1.46
C LYS A 497 -6.64 -10.54 0.23
N VAL A 498 -5.35 -10.89 0.20
CA VAL A 498 -4.46 -10.67 -0.94
C VAL A 498 -4.96 -11.43 -2.17
N THR A 499 -5.19 -12.74 -2.02
CA THR A 499 -5.63 -13.62 -3.11
C THR A 499 -6.94 -13.15 -3.75
N ARG A 500 -7.97 -12.87 -2.94
CA ARG A 500 -9.26 -12.42 -3.49
C ARG A 500 -9.21 -11.01 -4.09
N SER A 501 -8.48 -10.07 -3.44
CA SER A 501 -8.40 -8.68 -3.92
C SER A 501 -7.66 -8.59 -5.24
N ALA A 502 -6.58 -9.37 -5.43
CA ALA A 502 -5.87 -9.47 -6.70
C ALA A 502 -6.79 -9.90 -7.83
N LEU A 503 -7.64 -10.92 -7.61
CA LEU A 503 -8.63 -11.37 -8.60
C LEU A 503 -9.69 -10.32 -8.88
N GLN A 504 -10.26 -9.69 -7.84
CA GLN A 504 -11.31 -8.69 -7.99
C GLN A 504 -10.84 -7.46 -8.78
N ASN A 505 -9.64 -6.96 -8.47
CA ASN A 505 -9.07 -5.81 -9.17
C ASN A 505 -8.70 -6.16 -10.61
N ALA A 506 -8.12 -7.34 -10.85
CA ALA A 506 -7.80 -7.82 -12.19
C ALA A 506 -9.05 -7.92 -13.08
N VAL A 507 -10.13 -8.53 -12.58
CA VAL A 507 -11.40 -8.65 -13.33
C VAL A 507 -12.04 -7.29 -13.57
N SER A 508 -12.01 -6.40 -12.58
CA SER A 508 -12.62 -5.06 -12.69
C SER A 508 -12.04 -4.28 -13.86
N VAL A 509 -10.72 -4.23 -13.97
CA VAL A 509 -10.03 -3.48 -15.02
C VAL A 509 -10.09 -4.24 -16.34
N ALA A 510 -9.78 -5.54 -16.37
CA ALA A 510 -9.80 -6.34 -17.59
C ALA A 510 -11.20 -6.34 -18.25
N ALA A 511 -12.27 -6.56 -17.48
CA ALA A 511 -13.63 -6.56 -18.00
C ALA A 511 -14.08 -5.18 -18.51
N THR A 512 -13.54 -4.10 -17.95
CA THR A 512 -13.81 -2.73 -18.44
C THR A 512 -13.02 -2.44 -19.70
N LEU A 513 -11.74 -2.81 -19.76
CA LEU A 513 -10.89 -2.66 -20.95
C LEU A 513 -11.48 -3.40 -22.15
N LEU A 514 -11.98 -4.60 -21.98
CA LEU A 514 -12.59 -5.39 -23.06
C LEU A 514 -13.87 -4.75 -23.65
N THR A 515 -14.50 -3.82 -22.96
CA THR A 515 -15.65 -3.06 -23.50
C THR A 515 -15.23 -1.78 -24.25
N THR A 516 -13.93 -1.49 -24.35
CA THR A 516 -13.41 -0.28 -24.99
C THR A 516 -13.39 -0.44 -26.50
N GLU A 517 -13.92 0.55 -27.23
CA GLU A 517 -13.96 0.59 -28.69
C GLU A 517 -13.07 1.70 -29.27
N SER A 518 -12.74 2.73 -28.48
CA SER A 518 -11.88 3.82 -28.94
C SER A 518 -10.92 4.27 -27.85
N VAL A 519 -9.75 4.74 -28.27
CA VAL A 519 -8.73 5.34 -27.40
C VAL A 519 -8.49 6.77 -27.86
N VAL A 520 -8.54 7.72 -26.91
CA VAL A 520 -8.35 9.15 -27.17
C VAL A 520 -7.18 9.64 -26.33
N VAL A 521 -6.10 10.05 -26.98
CA VAL A 521 -4.89 10.53 -26.30
C VAL A 521 -4.55 11.95 -26.70
N THR A 522 -3.81 12.65 -25.85
CA THR A 522 -3.32 13.99 -26.17
C THR A 522 -2.02 13.89 -26.96
N ILE A 523 -1.95 14.56 -28.12
CA ILE A 523 -0.71 14.67 -28.90
C ILE A 523 0.23 15.59 -28.14
N LYS A 524 1.40 15.08 -27.72
CA LYS A 524 2.47 15.90 -27.15
C LYS A 524 3.07 16.74 -28.29
N GLU A 525 2.82 18.04 -28.31
CA GLU A 525 3.52 18.94 -29.22
C GLU A 525 5.00 19.00 -28.82
N PRO A 526 5.94 18.93 -29.79
CA PRO A 526 7.35 19.15 -29.48
C PRO A 526 7.51 20.52 -28.82
N ALA A 527 8.27 20.58 -27.73
CA ALA A 527 8.57 21.85 -27.08
C ALA A 527 9.12 22.83 -28.14
N PRO A 528 8.63 24.08 -28.20
CA PRO A 528 9.17 25.07 -29.12
C PRO A 528 10.70 25.16 -28.91
N PRO A 529 11.52 25.20 -29.97
CA PRO A 529 12.95 25.30 -29.82
C PRO A 529 13.24 26.54 -28.95
N MET A 530 14.04 26.35 -27.90
CA MET A 530 14.51 27.49 -27.11
C MET A 530 15.18 28.46 -28.06
N PRO A 531 14.84 29.77 -28.02
CA PRO A 531 15.52 30.74 -28.84
C PRO A 531 17.01 30.63 -28.58
N ALA A 532 17.76 30.36 -29.65
CA ALA A 532 19.22 30.33 -29.60
C ALA A 532 19.66 31.65 -28.95
N GLY A 533 20.39 31.54 -27.84
CA GLY A 533 20.76 32.64 -27.00
C GLY A 533 21.26 33.81 -27.84
N ALA A 534 20.67 35.00 -27.60
CA ALA A 534 21.24 36.25 -28.05
C ALA A 534 22.68 36.30 -27.50
N GLY A 535 23.65 36.20 -28.39
CA GLY A 535 25.05 36.27 -28.06
C GLY A 535 25.30 37.52 -27.22
N MET A 536 25.93 37.34 -26.10
CA MET A 536 26.66 38.40 -25.41
C MET A 536 27.89 38.75 -26.26
N ASP A 537 27.68 39.47 -27.35
CA ASP A 537 28.75 40.25 -28.00
C ASP A 537 28.52 41.70 -27.67
N GLY A 538 29.44 42.29 -26.93
CA GLY A 538 29.54 43.74 -26.80
C GLY A 538 29.53 44.27 -25.37
N MET A 539 30.62 44.08 -24.63
CA MET A 539 31.18 45.12 -23.79
C MET A 539 32.65 44.76 -23.50
N MET A 540 33.53 45.32 -24.33
CA MET A 540 34.87 45.71 -23.91
C MET A 540 34.77 46.92 -23.00
#